data_cb019a66da469d38bfe3512f0b5a7f94
#
_entry.id   cb019a66da469d38bfe3512f0b5a7f94
#
_cell.length_a   1.000
_cell.length_b   1.000
_cell.length_c   1.000
_cell.angle_alpha   90.00
_cell.angle_beta   90.00
_cell.angle_gamma   90.00
#
_symmetry.space_group_name_H-M   'P 1'
#
loop_
_entity.id
_entity.type
_entity.pdbx_description
1 polymer ?
#
loop_
_entity_poly.entity_id
_entity_poly.type
_entity_poly.pdbx_seq_one_letter_code
_entity_poly.pdbx_strand_id
1 'polypeptide(L)'
;MTLRITVLPASSKAGKETIRNLLESDAKPLIHGIYRDLSKIPAEFANHERFEATQGDVGAGTGLDFSRSDALFYVPPPTYDETDQGEWGVKTATNVKEALGKAPNVKKLLLFSSMGAQYDHGIGLLRLNHISDKILKDSVPEVVIVKPGYFQENWSHAFETIQAEPPVIYSTITPLDHKIPMVSIRDIGRACADALLAAPKDVSPYYFDLYGPRHYSALDVKEAVEQITGKKVELVPIEKDNLAEFYAREIPSAQIQDFVEMTTSALPGGIMAGDFGTNERTVQGKVELVEALRPLYTQ
;
A
#
# COMPACT_ATOMS: atom_id res chain seq x y z
N MET A 1 -2.73 -8.45 -29.61
CA MET A 1 -3.39 -9.21 -28.52
C MET A 1 -3.75 -8.24 -27.43
N THR A 2 -4.91 -8.40 -26.78
CA THR A 2 -5.31 -7.55 -25.66
C THR A 2 -4.56 -7.98 -24.42
N LEU A 3 -3.89 -7.04 -23.73
CA LEU A 3 -3.14 -7.28 -22.51
C LEU A 3 -4.06 -7.79 -21.40
N ARG A 4 -3.68 -8.87 -20.72
CA ARG A 4 -4.41 -9.40 -19.57
C ARG A 4 -3.61 -9.25 -18.29
N ILE A 5 -4.20 -8.59 -17.31
CA ILE A 5 -3.54 -8.24 -16.05
C ILE A 5 -4.28 -8.90 -14.90
N THR A 6 -3.58 -9.67 -14.09
CA THR A 6 -4.11 -10.19 -12.82
C THR A 6 -3.73 -9.27 -11.67
N VAL A 7 -4.67 -9.02 -10.75
CA VAL A 7 -4.48 -8.24 -9.51
C VAL A 7 -4.72 -9.13 -8.30
N LEU A 8 -3.76 -9.19 -7.37
CA LEU A 8 -3.76 -10.12 -6.24
C LEU A 8 -3.17 -9.48 -4.96
N PRO A 9 -3.88 -9.41 -3.84
CA PRO A 9 -5.33 -9.54 -3.70
C PRO A 9 -6.06 -8.31 -4.28
N ALA A 10 -7.08 -8.55 -5.08
CA ALA A 10 -7.84 -7.48 -5.72
C ALA A 10 -8.69 -6.65 -4.75
N SER A 11 -8.96 -7.18 -3.54
CA SER A 11 -9.68 -6.48 -2.46
C SER A 11 -8.84 -5.46 -1.70
N SER A 12 -7.51 -5.43 -1.87
CA SER A 12 -6.66 -4.43 -1.23
C SER A 12 -6.99 -3.01 -1.71
N LYS A 13 -6.70 -1.98 -0.89
CA LYS A 13 -6.92 -0.57 -1.27
C LYS A 13 -6.19 -0.24 -2.58
N ALA A 14 -4.90 -0.59 -2.67
CA ALA A 14 -4.09 -0.40 -3.87
C ALA A 14 -4.62 -1.22 -5.07
N GLY A 15 -5.01 -2.49 -4.83
CA GLY A 15 -5.56 -3.35 -5.87
C GLY A 15 -6.84 -2.78 -6.49
N LYS A 16 -7.79 -2.35 -5.65
CA LYS A 16 -9.06 -1.75 -6.12
C LYS A 16 -8.83 -0.50 -6.96
N GLU A 17 -7.97 0.39 -6.48
CA GLU A 17 -7.71 1.64 -7.17
C GLU A 17 -6.94 1.43 -8.48
N THR A 18 -6.02 0.47 -8.51
CA THR A 18 -5.31 0.07 -9.74
C THR A 18 -6.28 -0.53 -10.76
N ILE A 19 -7.20 -1.41 -10.34
CA ILE A 19 -8.25 -1.96 -11.22
C ILE A 19 -9.08 -0.84 -11.84
N ARG A 20 -9.53 0.13 -11.05
CA ARG A 20 -10.31 1.28 -11.54
C ARG A 20 -9.57 2.02 -12.65
N ASN A 21 -8.32 2.41 -12.40
CA ASN A 21 -7.50 3.12 -13.38
C ASN A 21 -7.22 2.28 -14.64
N LEU A 22 -7.02 0.97 -14.53
CA LEU A 22 -6.84 0.08 -15.68
C LEU A 22 -8.10 -0.05 -16.51
N LEU A 23 -9.27 -0.12 -15.86
CA LEU A 23 -10.56 -0.18 -16.56
C LEU A 23 -10.91 1.14 -17.28
N GLU A 24 -10.46 2.27 -16.77
CA GLU A 24 -10.63 3.60 -17.37
C GLU A 24 -9.60 3.90 -18.46
N SER A 25 -8.51 3.11 -18.56
CA SER A 25 -7.40 3.39 -19.47
C SER A 25 -7.77 3.15 -20.95
N ASP A 26 -7.18 3.95 -21.85
CA ASP A 26 -7.31 3.79 -23.31
C ASP A 26 -6.70 2.48 -23.85
N ALA A 27 -5.78 1.87 -23.08
CA ALA A 27 -5.19 0.57 -23.42
C ALA A 27 -6.19 -0.60 -23.34
N LYS A 28 -7.31 -0.41 -22.64
CA LYS A 28 -8.44 -1.36 -22.51
C LYS A 28 -7.98 -2.80 -22.18
N PRO A 29 -7.13 -3.02 -21.17
CA PRO A 29 -6.72 -4.37 -20.79
C PRO A 29 -7.90 -5.20 -20.27
N LEU A 30 -7.77 -6.52 -20.31
CA LEU A 30 -8.64 -7.44 -19.59
C LEU A 30 -8.08 -7.60 -18.17
N ILE A 31 -8.94 -7.47 -17.17
CA ILE A 31 -8.55 -7.51 -15.77
C ILE A 31 -9.10 -8.77 -15.10
N HIS A 32 -8.21 -9.49 -14.43
CA HIS A 32 -8.56 -10.63 -13.60
C HIS A 32 -8.26 -10.30 -12.14
N GLY A 33 -9.30 -10.18 -11.31
CA GLY A 33 -9.17 -9.94 -9.87
C GLY A 33 -9.21 -11.26 -9.09
N ILE A 34 -8.21 -11.54 -8.26
CA ILE A 34 -8.24 -12.69 -7.34
C ILE A 34 -8.63 -12.19 -5.96
N TYR A 35 -9.73 -12.74 -5.42
CA TYR A 35 -10.31 -12.40 -4.12
C TYR A 35 -10.35 -13.61 -3.21
N ARG A 36 -10.05 -13.44 -1.93
CA ARG A 36 -10.30 -14.48 -0.94
C ARG A 36 -11.81 -14.66 -0.69
N ASP A 37 -12.56 -13.56 -0.77
CA ASP A 37 -14.00 -13.52 -0.61
C ASP A 37 -14.63 -12.71 -1.76
N LEU A 38 -15.38 -13.39 -2.63
CA LEU A 38 -16.00 -12.77 -3.80
C LEU A 38 -17.09 -11.74 -3.43
N SER A 39 -17.63 -11.76 -2.22
CA SER A 39 -18.57 -10.73 -1.75
C SER A 39 -17.93 -9.34 -1.61
N LYS A 40 -16.60 -9.27 -1.63
CA LYS A 40 -15.83 -8.03 -1.56
C LYS A 40 -15.57 -7.38 -2.92
N ILE A 41 -16.11 -7.94 -4.01
CA ILE A 41 -16.03 -7.34 -5.33
C ILE A 41 -16.85 -6.04 -5.32
N PRO A 42 -16.26 -4.88 -5.65
CA PRO A 42 -17.01 -3.64 -5.78
C PRO A 42 -18.09 -3.75 -6.87
N ALA A 43 -19.29 -3.20 -6.61
CA ALA A 43 -20.39 -3.23 -7.55
C ALA A 43 -20.02 -2.61 -8.92
N GLU A 44 -19.15 -1.61 -8.92
CA GLU A 44 -18.63 -0.96 -10.14
C GLU A 44 -17.81 -1.89 -11.03
N PHE A 45 -17.19 -2.95 -10.49
CA PHE A 45 -16.42 -3.93 -11.26
C PHE A 45 -17.25 -5.15 -11.66
N ALA A 46 -18.22 -5.56 -10.83
CA ALA A 46 -18.90 -6.85 -10.92
C ALA A 46 -19.53 -7.13 -12.30
N ASN A 47 -19.99 -6.08 -13.01
CA ASN A 47 -20.65 -6.19 -14.32
C ASN A 47 -19.84 -5.55 -15.46
N HIS A 48 -18.56 -5.23 -15.21
CA HIS A 48 -17.74 -4.58 -16.23
C HIS A 48 -17.22 -5.61 -17.24
N GLU A 49 -17.48 -5.39 -18.54
CA GLU A 49 -17.16 -6.34 -19.64
C GLU A 49 -15.70 -6.81 -19.71
N ARG A 50 -14.77 -5.99 -19.20
CA ARG A 50 -13.32 -6.28 -19.17
C ARG A 50 -12.83 -6.75 -17.81
N PHE A 51 -13.72 -7.07 -16.88
CA PHE A 51 -13.36 -7.56 -15.57
C PHE A 51 -13.90 -8.96 -15.33
N GLU A 52 -13.06 -9.85 -14.82
CA GLU A 52 -13.48 -11.14 -14.27
C GLU A 52 -12.85 -11.32 -12.87
N ALA A 53 -13.47 -12.12 -12.04
CA ALA A 53 -12.99 -12.42 -10.71
C ALA A 53 -13.01 -13.91 -10.41
N THR A 54 -12.00 -14.37 -9.67
CA THR A 54 -11.94 -15.75 -9.14
C THR A 54 -11.62 -15.74 -7.66
N GLN A 55 -11.97 -16.83 -7.00
CA GLN A 55 -11.59 -17.04 -5.61
C GLN A 55 -10.18 -17.61 -5.53
N GLY A 56 -9.35 -17.02 -4.63
CA GLY A 56 -8.02 -17.51 -4.33
C GLY A 56 -7.49 -16.94 -3.03
N ASP A 57 -6.59 -17.68 -2.39
CA ASP A 57 -5.99 -17.30 -1.11
C ASP A 57 -4.48 -17.40 -1.18
N VAL A 58 -3.79 -16.27 -1.01
CA VAL A 58 -2.32 -16.18 -1.04
C VAL A 58 -1.71 -16.94 0.13
N GLY A 59 -2.34 -16.89 1.31
CA GLY A 59 -1.85 -17.58 2.50
C GLY A 59 -1.99 -19.11 2.40
N ALA A 60 -3.08 -19.59 1.80
CA ALA A 60 -3.29 -21.01 1.54
C ALA A 60 -2.60 -21.52 0.26
N GLY A 61 -2.18 -20.61 -0.63
CA GLY A 61 -1.61 -20.95 -1.93
C GLY A 61 -2.62 -21.57 -2.91
N THR A 62 -3.93 -21.32 -2.68
CA THR A 62 -5.02 -21.93 -3.48
C THR A 62 -5.65 -20.91 -4.41
N GLY A 63 -6.11 -21.36 -5.59
CA GLY A 63 -6.77 -20.50 -6.57
C GLY A 63 -5.86 -19.46 -7.23
N LEU A 64 -4.54 -19.65 -7.16
CA LEU A 64 -3.54 -18.77 -7.78
C LEU A 64 -3.23 -19.25 -9.21
N ASP A 65 -4.15 -19.01 -10.13
CA ASP A 65 -3.97 -19.34 -11.54
C ASP A 65 -3.64 -18.09 -12.37
N PHE A 66 -2.40 -18.02 -12.86
CA PHE A 66 -1.89 -16.96 -13.72
C PHE A 66 -1.68 -17.39 -15.18
N SER A 67 -2.14 -18.60 -15.56
CA SER A 67 -1.90 -19.20 -16.87
C SER A 67 -2.40 -18.38 -18.06
N ARG A 68 -3.35 -17.47 -17.82
CA ARG A 68 -3.93 -16.57 -18.85
C ARG A 68 -3.47 -15.11 -18.73
N SER A 69 -2.49 -14.81 -17.85
CA SER A 69 -2.07 -13.45 -17.55
C SER A 69 -0.78 -13.08 -18.26
N ASP A 70 -0.69 -11.88 -18.80
CA ASP A 70 0.55 -11.32 -19.35
C ASP A 70 1.34 -10.57 -18.26
N ALA A 71 0.62 -9.99 -17.29
CA ALA A 71 1.19 -9.28 -16.16
C ALA A 71 0.44 -9.59 -14.85
N LEU A 72 1.16 -9.50 -13.73
CA LEU A 72 0.63 -9.65 -12.38
C LEU A 72 0.91 -8.38 -11.57
N PHE A 73 -0.10 -7.87 -10.87
CA PHE A 73 0.07 -6.92 -9.77
C PHE A 73 -0.13 -7.66 -8.45
N TYR A 74 0.93 -7.74 -7.65
CA TYR A 74 0.90 -8.39 -6.34
C TYR A 74 1.09 -7.37 -5.22
N VAL A 75 0.16 -7.39 -4.27
CA VAL A 75 0.20 -6.59 -3.03
C VAL A 75 0.37 -7.55 -1.85
N PRO A 76 1.54 -7.65 -1.22
CA PRO A 76 1.75 -8.52 -0.07
C PRO A 76 0.75 -8.21 1.05
N PRO A 77 -0.15 -9.13 1.42
CA PRO A 77 -1.14 -8.85 2.46
C PRO A 77 -0.53 -9.09 3.85
N PRO A 78 -0.67 -8.16 4.81
CA PRO A 78 -0.32 -8.44 6.19
C PRO A 78 -1.29 -9.47 6.80
N THR A 79 -0.87 -10.09 7.90
CA THR A 79 -1.75 -10.87 8.77
C THR A 79 -2.02 -10.14 10.07
N TYR A 80 -3.19 -10.40 10.67
CA TYR A 80 -3.61 -9.82 11.95
C TYR A 80 -4.04 -10.92 12.94
N ASP A 81 -3.60 -12.13 12.70
CA ASP A 81 -3.63 -13.22 13.67
C ASP A 81 -2.31 -13.28 14.47
N GLU A 82 -2.05 -14.34 15.18
CA GLU A 82 -0.83 -14.50 15.99
C GLU A 82 0.42 -14.91 15.17
N THR A 83 0.33 -14.98 13.84
CA THR A 83 1.43 -15.39 12.96
C THR A 83 2.46 -14.26 12.84
N ASP A 84 3.75 -14.59 12.95
CA ASP A 84 4.85 -13.65 12.68
C ASP A 84 4.78 -13.12 11.25
N GLN A 85 4.91 -11.80 11.07
CA GLN A 85 4.80 -11.14 9.77
C GLN A 85 5.90 -11.59 8.78
N GLY A 86 7.08 -11.95 9.30
CA GLY A 86 8.17 -12.44 8.47
C GLY A 86 7.88 -13.85 7.95
N GLU A 87 7.43 -14.77 8.82
CA GLU A 87 7.01 -16.12 8.41
C GLU A 87 5.86 -16.06 7.42
N TRP A 88 4.88 -15.20 7.69
CA TRP A 88 3.77 -14.95 6.77
C TRP A 88 4.24 -14.42 5.42
N GLY A 89 5.16 -13.47 5.42
CA GLY A 89 5.77 -12.91 4.20
C GLY A 89 6.49 -13.97 3.38
N VAL A 90 7.28 -14.84 4.00
CA VAL A 90 7.93 -15.97 3.33
C VAL A 90 6.89 -16.88 2.71
N LYS A 91 5.88 -17.28 3.47
CA LYS A 91 4.82 -18.19 3.02
C LYS A 91 4.07 -17.64 1.81
N THR A 92 3.57 -16.40 1.92
CA THR A 92 2.75 -15.79 0.87
C THR A 92 3.54 -15.49 -0.40
N ALA A 93 4.76 -14.97 -0.28
CA ALA A 93 5.62 -14.71 -1.43
C ALA A 93 6.07 -16.01 -2.13
N THR A 94 6.32 -17.08 -1.36
CA THR A 94 6.66 -18.40 -1.92
C THR A 94 5.48 -18.98 -2.71
N ASN A 95 4.26 -18.92 -2.18
CA ASN A 95 3.06 -19.38 -2.89
C ASN A 95 2.87 -18.64 -4.22
N VAL A 96 3.09 -17.32 -4.25
CA VAL A 96 3.01 -16.52 -5.48
C VAL A 96 4.14 -16.91 -6.45
N LYS A 97 5.37 -17.09 -5.97
CA LYS A 97 6.51 -17.51 -6.80
C LYS A 97 6.27 -18.87 -7.46
N GLU A 98 5.75 -19.84 -6.71
CA GLU A 98 5.41 -21.16 -7.24
C GLU A 98 4.31 -21.09 -8.30
N ALA A 99 3.29 -20.24 -8.08
CA ALA A 99 2.23 -20.03 -9.07
C ALA A 99 2.75 -19.36 -10.35
N LEU A 100 3.66 -18.37 -10.22
CA LEU A 100 4.34 -17.75 -11.36
C LEU A 100 5.21 -18.75 -12.12
N GLY A 101 5.89 -19.67 -11.43
CA GLY A 101 6.66 -20.75 -12.05
C GLY A 101 5.84 -21.68 -12.95
N LYS A 102 4.52 -21.75 -12.72
CA LYS A 102 3.56 -22.51 -13.55
C LYS A 102 2.93 -21.67 -14.68
N ALA A 103 3.25 -20.36 -14.75
CA ALA A 103 2.67 -19.41 -15.70
C ALA A 103 3.74 -18.69 -16.53
N PRO A 104 4.45 -19.37 -17.44
CA PRO A 104 5.56 -18.80 -18.21
C PRO A 104 5.15 -17.69 -19.19
N ASN A 105 3.86 -17.50 -19.40
CA ASN A 105 3.27 -16.41 -20.15
C ASN A 105 3.33 -15.06 -19.41
N VAL A 106 3.39 -15.05 -18.08
CA VAL A 106 3.54 -13.82 -17.30
C VAL A 106 4.92 -13.23 -17.54
N LYS A 107 4.98 -12.04 -18.17
CA LYS A 107 6.24 -11.38 -18.52
C LYS A 107 6.58 -10.23 -17.58
N LYS A 108 5.57 -9.68 -16.89
CA LYS A 108 5.75 -8.55 -15.98
C LYS A 108 5.10 -8.84 -14.61
N LEU A 109 5.85 -8.55 -13.55
CA LEU A 109 5.35 -8.47 -12.18
C LEU A 109 5.50 -7.03 -11.70
N LEU A 110 4.40 -6.38 -11.35
CA LEU A 110 4.42 -5.20 -10.50
C LEU A 110 4.27 -5.65 -9.04
N LEU A 111 5.31 -5.44 -8.24
CA LEU A 111 5.31 -5.78 -6.83
C LEU A 111 5.08 -4.52 -5.99
N PHE A 112 4.04 -4.55 -5.18
CA PHE A 112 3.74 -3.47 -4.26
C PHE A 112 4.57 -3.62 -2.99
N SER A 113 5.57 -2.78 -2.86
CA SER A 113 6.47 -2.74 -1.73
C SER A 113 6.16 -1.54 -0.80
N SER A 114 7.14 -1.00 -0.14
CA SER A 114 7.03 0.18 0.72
C SER A 114 8.35 0.93 0.77
N MET A 115 8.31 2.23 1.03
CA MET A 115 9.50 2.91 1.54
C MET A 115 9.98 2.17 2.79
N GLY A 116 11.32 2.08 2.98
CA GLY A 116 11.91 1.32 4.08
C GLY A 116 12.14 -0.16 3.81
N ALA A 117 11.51 -0.76 2.77
CA ALA A 117 11.69 -2.18 2.45
C ALA A 117 13.11 -2.56 1.97
N GLN A 118 14.01 -1.58 1.75
CA GLN A 118 15.42 -1.83 1.50
C GLN A 118 16.16 -2.35 2.75
N TYR A 119 15.64 -2.11 3.95
CA TYR A 119 16.20 -2.57 5.21
C TYR A 119 15.65 -3.93 5.60
N ASP A 120 16.47 -4.77 6.26
CA ASP A 120 16.10 -6.11 6.73
C ASP A 120 15.75 -6.17 8.22
N HIS A 121 15.92 -5.06 8.94
CA HIS A 121 15.64 -4.93 10.37
C HIS A 121 15.19 -3.52 10.74
N GLY A 122 14.61 -3.36 11.94
CA GLY A 122 14.19 -2.07 12.49
C GLY A 122 13.06 -1.39 11.74
N ILE A 123 12.31 -2.13 10.92
CA ILE A 123 11.21 -1.65 10.06
C ILE A 123 9.86 -2.30 10.39
N GLY A 124 9.82 -3.16 11.40
CA GLY A 124 8.62 -3.81 11.91
C GLY A 124 7.77 -4.46 10.83
N LEU A 125 6.52 -4.05 10.70
CA LEU A 125 5.55 -4.59 9.73
C LEU A 125 6.07 -4.56 8.27
N LEU A 126 6.94 -3.62 7.93
CA LEU A 126 7.49 -3.50 6.57
C LEU A 126 8.44 -4.64 6.21
N ARG A 127 8.84 -5.51 7.16
CA ARG A 127 9.57 -6.75 6.87
C ARG A 127 8.86 -7.64 5.86
N LEU A 128 7.53 -7.63 5.87
CA LEU A 128 6.70 -8.31 4.87
C LEU A 128 7.06 -7.89 3.44
N ASN A 129 7.24 -6.58 3.23
CA ASN A 129 7.60 -6.03 1.92
C ASN A 129 9.04 -6.38 1.55
N HIS A 130 10.00 -6.21 2.47
CA HIS A 130 11.40 -6.61 2.27
C HIS A 130 11.51 -8.07 1.84
N ILE A 131 10.83 -8.98 2.53
CA ILE A 131 10.85 -10.42 2.25
C ILE A 131 10.23 -10.72 0.88
N SER A 132 9.09 -10.09 0.57
CA SER A 132 8.42 -10.25 -0.71
C SER A 132 9.28 -9.77 -1.88
N ASP A 133 9.94 -8.60 -1.73
CA ASP A 133 10.88 -8.06 -2.70
C ASP A 133 12.02 -9.04 -2.97
N LYS A 134 12.61 -9.58 -1.90
CA LYS A 134 13.74 -10.51 -1.98
C LYS A 134 13.39 -11.83 -2.66
N ILE A 135 12.20 -12.39 -2.38
CA ILE A 135 11.74 -13.66 -2.94
C ILE A 135 11.32 -13.53 -4.39
N LEU A 136 10.68 -12.41 -4.76
CA LEU A 136 10.00 -12.25 -6.05
C LEU A 136 10.78 -11.45 -7.11
N LYS A 137 11.87 -10.79 -6.75
CA LYS A 137 12.64 -9.92 -7.65
C LYS A 137 13.12 -10.55 -8.97
N ASP A 138 13.20 -11.86 -9.04
CA ASP A 138 13.70 -12.62 -10.20
C ASP A 138 12.66 -13.63 -10.71
N SER A 139 11.37 -13.48 -10.34
CA SER A 139 10.35 -14.51 -10.62
C SER A 139 9.79 -14.49 -12.04
N VAL A 140 9.95 -13.37 -12.77
CA VAL A 140 9.54 -13.18 -14.16
C VAL A 140 10.55 -12.31 -14.90
N PRO A 141 10.51 -12.23 -16.26
CA PRO A 141 11.49 -11.45 -17.02
C PRO A 141 11.57 -9.97 -16.64
N GLU A 142 10.45 -9.32 -16.32
CA GLU A 142 10.40 -7.93 -15.88
C GLU A 142 9.73 -7.84 -14.50
N VAL A 143 10.47 -7.41 -13.49
CA VAL A 143 9.94 -7.08 -12.17
C VAL A 143 10.06 -5.58 -11.93
N VAL A 144 8.94 -4.94 -11.65
CA VAL A 144 8.86 -3.54 -11.24
C VAL A 144 8.41 -3.48 -9.79
N ILE A 145 9.13 -2.76 -8.95
CA ILE A 145 8.86 -2.65 -7.51
C ILE A 145 8.53 -1.20 -7.19
N VAL A 146 7.29 -0.94 -6.78
CA VAL A 146 6.84 0.37 -6.34
C VAL A 146 6.98 0.50 -4.82
N LYS A 147 7.60 1.58 -4.36
CA LYS A 147 7.79 1.91 -2.94
C LYS A 147 7.01 3.16 -2.57
N PRO A 148 5.72 3.03 -2.23
CA PRO A 148 4.92 4.17 -1.82
C PRO A 148 5.34 4.70 -0.44
N GLY A 149 5.15 5.99 -0.25
CA GLY A 149 5.16 6.64 1.06
C GLY A 149 3.94 6.27 1.90
N TYR A 150 3.80 6.92 3.05
CA TYR A 150 2.66 6.73 3.95
C TYR A 150 1.35 7.14 3.27
N PHE A 151 0.29 6.33 3.41
CA PHE A 151 -0.99 6.63 2.75
C PHE A 151 -1.70 7.79 3.45
N GLN A 152 -2.04 8.83 2.69
CA GLN A 152 -2.80 9.97 3.20
C GLN A 152 -4.12 9.52 3.85
N GLU A 153 -4.78 8.53 3.28
CA GLU A 153 -6.05 7.98 3.76
C GLU A 153 -5.96 7.21 5.09
N ASN A 154 -4.75 6.90 5.57
CA ASN A 154 -4.60 6.36 6.92
C ASN A 154 -5.02 7.35 8.02
N TRP A 155 -5.04 8.65 7.71
CA TRP A 155 -5.53 9.67 8.62
C TRP A 155 -7.07 9.73 8.74
N SER A 156 -7.80 8.85 8.05
CA SER A 156 -9.27 8.78 8.15
C SER A 156 -9.79 8.57 9.58
N HIS A 157 -9.01 7.89 10.44
CA HIS A 157 -9.34 7.71 11.87
C HIS A 157 -9.49 9.04 12.62
N ALA A 158 -8.87 10.13 12.13
CA ALA A 158 -9.05 11.46 12.71
C ALA A 158 -10.51 11.90 12.69
N PHE A 159 -11.31 11.47 11.69
CA PHE A 159 -12.72 11.83 11.61
C PHE A 159 -13.60 11.17 12.68
N GLU A 160 -13.13 10.10 13.29
CA GLU A 160 -13.80 9.44 14.43
C GLU A 160 -13.51 10.21 15.71
N THR A 161 -12.24 10.57 15.95
CA THR A 161 -11.80 11.22 17.20
C THR A 161 -12.22 12.67 17.31
N ILE A 162 -12.45 13.40 16.20
CA ILE A 162 -13.00 14.75 16.21
C ILE A 162 -14.48 14.83 16.60
N GLN A 163 -15.16 13.71 16.82
CA GLN A 163 -16.51 13.69 17.41
C GLN A 163 -16.48 13.82 18.93
N ALA A 164 -15.30 13.68 19.56
CA ALA A 164 -15.13 13.92 21.00
C ALA A 164 -15.24 15.42 21.37
N GLU A 165 -15.41 15.68 22.67
CA GLU A 165 -15.40 17.03 23.22
C GLU A 165 -14.27 17.15 24.27
N PRO A 166 -13.22 17.95 24.00
CA PRO A 166 -12.94 18.70 22.75
C PRO A 166 -12.57 17.78 21.57
N PRO A 167 -12.75 18.24 20.31
CA PRO A 167 -12.31 17.49 19.13
C PRO A 167 -10.79 17.29 19.14
N VAL A 168 -10.32 16.05 18.94
CA VAL A 168 -8.90 15.68 19.07
C VAL A 168 -8.43 14.84 17.90
N ILE A 169 -7.16 15.02 17.48
CA ILE A 169 -6.42 14.12 16.60
C ILE A 169 -5.21 13.58 17.35
N TYR A 170 -5.05 12.27 17.40
CA TYR A 170 -3.86 11.64 17.93
C TYR A 170 -2.84 11.40 16.81
N SER A 171 -1.58 11.78 17.03
CA SER A 171 -0.51 11.58 16.07
C SER A 171 0.62 10.75 16.64
N THR A 172 0.95 9.66 15.94
CA THR A 172 2.14 8.86 16.19
C THR A 172 3.37 9.37 15.42
N ILE A 173 3.17 10.37 14.54
CA ILE A 173 4.27 11.06 13.83
C ILE A 173 4.71 12.23 14.72
N THR A 174 5.89 12.11 15.32
CA THR A 174 6.47 13.08 16.25
C THR A 174 7.91 13.41 15.89
N PRO A 175 8.39 14.66 16.13
CA PRO A 175 7.61 15.83 16.56
C PRO A 175 6.52 16.20 15.55
N LEU A 176 5.52 16.98 15.97
CA LEU A 176 4.32 17.27 15.19
C LEU A 176 4.56 17.98 13.85
N ASP A 177 5.69 18.66 13.72
CA ASP A 177 6.17 19.34 12.51
C ASP A 177 7.07 18.42 11.62
N HIS A 178 7.37 17.21 12.08
CA HIS A 178 8.14 16.26 11.30
C HIS A 178 7.39 15.84 10.05
N LYS A 179 8.04 16.05 8.89
CA LYS A 179 7.44 15.77 7.57
C LYS A 179 7.94 14.44 7.02
N ILE A 180 7.00 13.62 6.60
CA ILE A 180 7.27 12.35 5.92
C ILE A 180 6.63 12.32 4.53
N PRO A 181 7.13 11.52 3.58
CA PRO A 181 6.46 11.29 2.31
C PRO A 181 5.07 10.67 2.55
N MET A 182 4.02 11.34 2.10
CA MET A 182 2.67 10.78 2.10
C MET A 182 2.11 10.81 0.68
N VAL A 183 1.31 9.81 0.32
CA VAL A 183 0.74 9.66 -1.02
C VAL A 183 -0.70 9.20 -0.95
N SER A 184 -1.57 9.72 -1.83
CA SER A 184 -2.96 9.28 -1.93
C SER A 184 -3.08 7.92 -2.61
N ILE A 185 -4.02 7.11 -2.15
CA ILE A 185 -4.42 5.85 -2.79
C ILE A 185 -4.81 6.05 -4.27
N ARG A 186 -5.37 7.21 -4.64
CA ARG A 186 -5.70 7.55 -6.03
C ARG A 186 -4.44 7.68 -6.89
N ASP A 187 -3.40 8.34 -6.39
CA ASP A 187 -2.12 8.44 -7.09
C ASP A 187 -1.41 7.09 -7.15
N ILE A 188 -1.53 6.28 -6.09
CA ILE A 188 -1.02 4.90 -6.07
C ILE A 188 -1.67 4.08 -7.19
N GLY A 189 -2.99 4.08 -7.27
CA GLY A 189 -3.71 3.33 -8.31
C GLY A 189 -3.31 3.73 -9.72
N ARG A 190 -3.17 5.04 -9.97
CA ARG A 190 -2.71 5.58 -11.25
C ARG A 190 -1.29 5.15 -11.57
N ALA A 191 -0.34 5.36 -10.66
CA ALA A 191 1.06 5.01 -10.88
C ALA A 191 1.26 3.50 -11.09
N CYS A 192 0.50 2.66 -10.37
CA CYS A 192 0.52 1.21 -10.56
C CYS A 192 -0.07 0.80 -11.92
N ALA A 193 -1.18 1.41 -12.34
CA ALA A 193 -1.76 1.17 -13.66
C ALA A 193 -0.80 1.58 -14.78
N ASP A 194 -0.19 2.77 -14.68
CA ASP A 194 0.80 3.28 -15.63
C ASP A 194 2.01 2.34 -15.72
N ALA A 195 2.52 1.86 -14.59
CA ALA A 195 3.65 0.92 -14.54
C ALA A 195 3.33 -0.44 -15.20
N LEU A 196 2.10 -0.94 -15.02
CA LEU A 196 1.64 -2.19 -15.66
C LEU A 196 1.51 -2.04 -17.17
N LEU A 197 1.07 -0.88 -17.65
CA LEU A 197 0.85 -0.58 -19.07
C LEU A 197 2.10 -0.09 -19.79
N ALA A 198 3.12 0.36 -19.07
CA ALA A 198 4.35 0.89 -19.63
C ALA A 198 5.13 -0.17 -20.43
N ALA A 199 5.91 0.30 -21.41
CA ALA A 199 6.90 -0.54 -22.09
C ALA A 199 7.89 -1.15 -21.08
N PRO A 200 8.49 -2.32 -21.40
CA PRO A 200 9.48 -2.97 -20.54
C PRO A 200 10.64 -2.03 -20.18
N LYS A 201 11.14 -2.17 -18.97
CA LYS A 201 12.30 -1.44 -18.48
C LYS A 201 13.60 -2.12 -18.91
N ASP A 202 14.66 -1.34 -19.10
CA ASP A 202 15.99 -1.85 -19.48
C ASP A 202 16.68 -2.64 -18.36
N VAL A 203 16.17 -2.51 -17.12
CA VAL A 203 16.69 -3.21 -15.93
C VAL A 203 15.57 -3.90 -15.17
N SER A 204 15.86 -5.08 -14.64
CA SER A 204 14.96 -5.85 -13.77
C SER A 204 15.77 -6.41 -12.59
N PRO A 205 15.33 -6.20 -11.34
CA PRO A 205 14.17 -5.42 -10.95
C PRO A 205 14.36 -3.91 -11.12
N TYR A 206 13.30 -3.22 -11.53
CA TYR A 206 13.25 -1.76 -11.57
C TYR A 206 12.50 -1.23 -10.35
N TYR A 207 13.15 -0.38 -9.56
CA TYR A 207 12.56 0.24 -8.36
C TYR A 207 12.18 1.68 -8.64
N PHE A 208 11.03 2.12 -8.12
CA PHE A 208 10.70 3.54 -8.05
C PHE A 208 9.98 3.89 -6.75
N ASP A 209 10.28 5.07 -6.22
CA ASP A 209 9.59 5.64 -5.08
C ASP A 209 8.34 6.38 -5.54
N LEU A 210 7.27 6.32 -4.75
CA LEU A 210 6.02 7.00 -5.07
C LEU A 210 5.59 7.87 -3.90
N TYR A 211 5.71 9.17 -4.06
CA TYR A 211 5.37 10.17 -3.05
C TYR A 211 4.22 11.04 -3.55
N GLY A 212 3.53 11.73 -2.64
CA GLY A 212 2.54 12.74 -2.99
C GLY A 212 3.22 14.04 -3.47
N PRO A 213 2.43 15.11 -3.67
CA PRO A 213 2.96 16.37 -4.21
C PRO A 213 4.01 17.04 -3.31
N ARG A 214 3.96 16.76 -2.02
CA ARG A 214 4.95 17.19 -1.01
C ARG A 214 4.96 16.25 0.20
N HIS A 215 5.89 16.46 1.11
CA HIS A 215 5.89 15.79 2.41
C HIS A 215 4.93 16.53 3.37
N TYR A 216 4.27 15.76 4.23
CA TYR A 216 3.29 16.28 5.18
C TYR A 216 3.67 15.91 6.62
N SER A 217 3.31 16.78 7.54
CA SER A 217 3.42 16.62 8.97
C SER A 217 2.05 16.40 9.62
N ALA A 218 2.03 16.09 10.92
CA ALA A 218 0.79 16.06 11.69
C ALA A 218 0.09 17.43 11.76
N LEU A 219 0.86 18.52 11.71
CA LEU A 219 0.29 19.88 11.62
C LEU A 219 -0.46 20.10 10.30
N ASP A 220 0.09 19.61 9.17
CA ASP A 220 -0.61 19.68 7.88
C ASP A 220 -1.92 18.86 7.91
N VAL A 221 -1.92 17.71 8.60
CA VAL A 221 -3.13 16.88 8.77
C VAL A 221 -4.19 17.63 9.59
N LYS A 222 -3.79 18.26 10.69
CA LYS A 222 -4.69 19.11 11.49
C LYS A 222 -5.33 20.19 10.63
N GLU A 223 -4.54 20.93 9.87
CA GLU A 223 -5.04 21.99 8.98
C GLU A 223 -6.03 21.42 7.94
N ALA A 224 -5.71 20.28 7.34
CA ALA A 224 -6.60 19.62 6.38
C ALA A 224 -7.93 19.20 7.01
N VAL A 225 -7.91 18.62 8.22
CA VAL A 225 -9.12 18.20 8.93
C VAL A 225 -9.95 19.42 9.35
N GLU A 226 -9.34 20.48 9.86
CA GLU A 226 -10.03 21.74 10.20
C GLU A 226 -10.68 22.37 8.96
N GLN A 227 -9.99 22.36 7.81
CA GLN A 227 -10.54 22.86 6.54
C GLN A 227 -11.71 22.01 6.02
N ILE A 228 -11.70 20.72 6.23
CA ILE A 228 -12.75 19.79 5.77
C ILE A 228 -13.99 19.93 6.64
N THR A 229 -13.79 20.00 7.96
CA THR A 229 -14.87 19.85 8.95
C THR A 229 -15.41 21.19 9.48
N GLY A 230 -14.63 22.27 9.36
CA GLY A 230 -14.92 23.56 9.98
C GLY A 230 -14.71 23.59 11.50
N LYS A 231 -14.28 22.50 12.12
CA LYS A 231 -14.04 22.39 13.57
C LYS A 231 -12.60 22.72 13.90
N LYS A 232 -12.38 23.43 15.02
CA LYS A 232 -11.04 23.54 15.62
C LYS A 232 -10.70 22.24 16.35
N VAL A 233 -9.49 21.75 16.13
CA VAL A 233 -9.07 20.43 16.61
C VAL A 233 -7.80 20.56 17.44
N GLU A 234 -7.76 19.87 18.58
CA GLU A 234 -6.52 19.67 19.34
C GLU A 234 -5.69 18.56 18.70
N LEU A 235 -4.37 18.76 18.59
CA LEU A 235 -3.44 17.75 18.09
C LEU A 235 -2.60 17.22 19.25
N VAL A 236 -2.76 15.92 19.56
CA VAL A 236 -2.12 15.28 20.70
C VAL A 236 -1.02 14.33 20.19
N PRO A 237 0.27 14.57 20.52
CA PRO A 237 1.35 13.69 20.16
C PRO A 237 1.31 12.40 21.01
N ILE A 238 1.50 11.28 20.36
CA ILE A 238 1.79 10.00 21.02
C ILE A 238 3.30 9.77 20.92
N GLU A 239 4.00 10.06 22.00
CA GLU A 239 5.44 9.94 22.07
C GLU A 239 5.89 8.47 21.98
N LYS A 240 7.14 8.26 21.57
CA LYS A 240 7.71 6.92 21.32
C LYS A 240 7.46 5.93 22.44
N ASP A 241 7.62 6.36 23.69
CA ASP A 241 7.48 5.50 24.87
C ASP A 241 6.03 5.06 25.13
N ASN A 242 5.05 5.76 24.53
CA ASN A 242 3.62 5.48 24.67
C ASN A 242 3.02 4.75 23.46
N LEU A 243 3.80 4.48 22.40
CA LEU A 243 3.30 3.86 21.17
C LEU A 243 2.74 2.45 21.43
N ALA A 244 3.41 1.66 22.25
CA ALA A 244 2.96 0.29 22.55
C ALA A 244 1.60 0.28 23.26
N GLU A 245 1.38 1.16 24.23
CA GLU A 245 0.09 1.29 24.93
C GLU A 245 -1.00 1.83 23.96
N PHE A 246 -0.63 2.79 23.11
CA PHE A 246 -1.54 3.33 22.11
C PHE A 246 -2.02 2.26 21.14
N TYR A 247 -1.10 1.47 20.57
CA TYR A 247 -1.43 0.41 19.62
C TYR A 247 -2.17 -0.77 20.26
N ALA A 248 -1.93 -1.06 21.55
CA ALA A 248 -2.63 -2.14 22.25
C ALA A 248 -4.15 -1.97 22.33
N ARG A 249 -4.68 -0.80 21.99
CA ARG A 249 -6.13 -0.53 21.96
C ARG A 249 -6.84 -1.18 20.77
N GLU A 250 -6.12 -1.36 19.65
CA GLU A 250 -6.71 -1.79 18.38
C GLU A 250 -5.92 -2.91 17.68
N ILE A 251 -4.63 -3.04 18.01
CA ILE A 251 -3.74 -4.00 17.35
C ILE A 251 -3.57 -5.26 18.23
N PRO A 252 -3.66 -6.47 17.64
CA PRO A 252 -3.35 -7.71 18.36
C PRO A 252 -1.96 -7.68 19.00
N SER A 253 -1.83 -8.25 20.18
CA SER A 253 -0.61 -8.18 21.00
C SER A 253 0.66 -8.65 20.28
N ALA A 254 0.54 -9.66 19.42
CA ALA A 254 1.65 -10.21 18.64
C ALA A 254 2.24 -9.21 17.62
N GLN A 255 1.47 -8.21 17.16
CA GLN A 255 1.91 -7.23 16.17
C GLN A 255 2.26 -5.86 16.74
N ILE A 256 2.03 -5.60 18.03
CA ILE A 256 2.28 -4.28 18.64
C ILE A 256 3.71 -3.82 18.37
N GLN A 257 4.70 -4.70 18.59
CA GLN A 257 6.10 -4.36 18.39
C GLN A 257 6.41 -4.04 16.93
N ASP A 258 5.83 -4.76 15.98
CA ASP A 258 5.97 -4.48 14.54
C ASP A 258 5.42 -3.09 14.17
N PHE A 259 4.30 -2.67 14.76
CA PHE A 259 3.77 -1.32 14.55
C PHE A 259 4.62 -0.23 15.20
N VAL A 260 5.15 -0.47 16.40
CA VAL A 260 6.08 0.44 17.08
C VAL A 260 7.35 0.64 16.25
N GLU A 261 7.97 -0.44 15.78
CA GLU A 261 9.16 -0.37 14.92
C GLU A 261 8.90 0.32 13.60
N MET A 262 7.81 -0.04 12.91
CA MET A 262 7.42 0.62 11.66
C MET A 262 7.27 2.13 11.86
N THR A 263 6.58 2.55 12.91
CA THR A 263 6.39 3.97 13.21
C THR A 263 7.71 4.65 13.51
N THR A 264 8.49 4.11 14.44
CA THR A 264 9.75 4.73 14.88
C THR A 264 10.82 4.74 13.81
N SER A 265 10.78 3.83 12.84
CA SER A 265 11.71 3.79 11.71
C SER A 265 11.67 5.05 10.85
N ALA A 266 10.51 5.72 10.76
CA ALA A 266 10.30 6.93 9.96
C ALA A 266 10.48 8.23 10.78
N LEU A 267 10.58 8.16 12.12
CA LEU A 267 10.75 9.33 12.97
C LEU A 267 12.22 9.79 13.02
N PRO A 268 12.52 11.00 13.50
CA PRO A 268 13.89 11.47 13.66
C PRO A 268 14.76 10.48 14.46
N GLY A 269 15.91 10.11 13.89
CA GLY A 269 16.81 9.08 14.43
C GLY A 269 16.41 7.63 14.08
N GLY A 270 15.30 7.40 13.41
CA GLY A 270 14.92 6.10 12.86
C GLY A 270 15.71 5.74 11.60
N ILE A 271 15.71 4.45 11.25
CA ILE A 271 16.53 3.91 10.16
C ILE A 271 16.16 4.50 8.79
N MET A 272 14.91 4.90 8.57
CA MET A 272 14.42 5.50 7.34
C MET A 272 14.48 7.04 7.31
N ALA A 273 14.77 7.69 8.44
CA ALA A 273 14.63 9.16 8.57
C ALA A 273 15.48 9.96 7.56
N GLY A 274 16.55 9.36 7.02
CA GLY A 274 17.41 9.96 5.99
C GLY A 274 17.00 9.70 4.55
N ASP A 275 15.98 8.86 4.29
CA ASP A 275 15.67 8.31 2.97
C ASP A 275 14.55 9.05 2.22
N PHE A 276 14.04 10.15 2.78
CA PHE A 276 12.88 10.85 2.22
C PHE A 276 13.22 11.81 1.07
N GLY A 277 14.45 11.76 0.57
CA GLY A 277 14.86 12.51 -0.59
C GLY A 277 14.20 12.02 -1.89
N THR A 278 14.13 12.90 -2.89
CA THR A 278 13.70 12.55 -4.25
C THR A 278 14.90 12.31 -5.15
N ASN A 279 14.75 11.43 -6.14
CA ASN A 279 15.75 11.11 -7.15
C ASN A 279 15.07 10.91 -8.52
N GLU A 280 15.83 10.55 -9.56
CA GLU A 280 15.32 10.34 -10.91
C GLU A 280 14.25 9.23 -11.03
N ARG A 281 14.16 8.36 -10.03
CA ARG A 281 13.15 7.28 -9.96
C ARG A 281 12.00 7.60 -9.03
N THR A 282 11.91 8.82 -8.51
CA THR A 282 10.78 9.24 -7.70
C THR A 282 9.65 9.73 -8.59
N VAL A 283 8.50 9.05 -8.51
CA VAL A 283 7.25 9.48 -9.12
C VAL A 283 6.48 10.32 -8.10
N GLN A 284 6.09 11.53 -8.49
CA GLN A 284 5.28 12.40 -7.64
C GLN A 284 3.80 12.32 -8.03
N GLY A 285 2.97 12.01 -7.05
CA GLY A 285 1.52 12.13 -7.12
C GLY A 285 1.08 13.60 -7.13
N LYS A 286 -0.20 13.82 -7.38
CA LYS A 286 -0.78 15.16 -7.56
C LYS A 286 -1.87 15.47 -6.55
N VAL A 287 -2.36 14.46 -5.84
CA VAL A 287 -3.51 14.58 -4.93
C VAL A 287 -3.02 15.17 -3.61
N GLU A 288 -3.51 16.37 -3.29
CA GLU A 288 -3.24 17.04 -2.02
C GLU A 288 -3.97 16.35 -0.86
N LEU A 289 -3.41 16.47 0.36
CA LEU A 289 -3.94 15.82 1.55
C LEU A 289 -5.43 16.12 1.82
N VAL A 290 -5.85 17.37 1.63
CA VAL A 290 -7.26 17.78 1.76
C VAL A 290 -8.15 17.05 0.75
N GLU A 291 -7.67 16.87 -0.47
CA GLU A 291 -8.42 16.18 -1.53
C GLU A 291 -8.53 14.68 -1.28
N ALA A 292 -7.50 14.07 -0.69
CA ALA A 292 -7.50 12.66 -0.34
C ALA A 292 -8.45 12.37 0.84
N LEU A 293 -8.47 13.25 1.84
CA LEU A 293 -9.24 13.07 3.06
C LEU A 293 -10.72 13.47 2.94
N ARG A 294 -11.03 14.49 2.12
CA ARG A 294 -12.41 15.03 2.02
C ARG A 294 -13.48 13.96 1.70
N PRO A 295 -13.28 13.00 0.78
CA PRO A 295 -14.28 11.97 0.48
C PRO A 295 -14.50 10.97 1.63
N LEU A 296 -13.61 10.94 2.63
CA LEU A 296 -13.67 10.03 3.78
C LEU A 296 -14.46 10.63 4.96
N TYR A 297 -14.72 11.95 4.90
CA TYR A 297 -15.55 12.64 5.89
C TYR A 297 -17.02 12.50 5.51
N THR A 298 -17.75 11.68 6.25
CA THR A 298 -19.22 11.60 6.20
C THR A 298 -19.78 12.34 7.41
N GLN A 299 -20.63 13.34 7.17
CA GLN A 299 -21.33 14.09 8.23
C GLN A 299 -22.34 13.22 8.96
#